data_b6d8e61633ab4cc13dc12e613543c16a
#
_entry.id   b6d8e61633ab4cc13dc12e613543c16a
#
_cell.length_a   1.000
_cell.length_b   1.000
_cell.length_c   1.000
_cell.angle_alpha   90.00
_cell.angle_beta   90.00
_cell.angle_gamma   90.00
#
_symmetry.space_group_name_H-M   'P 1'
#
loop_
_entity.id
_entity.type
_entity.pdbx_description
1 polymer ?
#
loop_
_entity_poly.entity_id
_entity_poly.type
_entity_poly.pdbx_seq_one_letter_code
_entity_poly.pdbx_strand_id
1 'polypeptide(L)'
;MTPTILDRWQLSPQQLTEIIDQNPSLRGMLVGYVAEMKVREIWFSTPRVESARKPDDHDRKEKGDLVVTYRGAPFRIEVKSIQTNSIRRSESGATARFQCDASDRRIIGLPGGRKVNTTCLKVDEFDVVAVNLFSLLNRWEFAFARNRDLPRSTYKQYPASVRKQLLASLVPITWPLAAPFRAEPFSLFDEILEDRSHGGGSATS
;
A
#
# COMPACT_ATOMS: atom_id res chain seq x y z
N MET A 1 23.00 5.60 -25.87
CA MET A 1 22.52 5.40 -24.49
C MET A 1 21.72 6.63 -24.09
N THR A 2 20.57 6.43 -23.48
CA THR A 2 19.81 7.56 -22.92
C THR A 2 20.58 8.12 -21.72
N PRO A 3 20.81 9.46 -21.65
CA PRO A 3 21.54 10.06 -20.51
C PRO A 3 20.79 9.78 -19.18
N THR A 4 21.57 9.50 -18.15
CA THR A 4 21.03 9.32 -16.79
C THR A 4 20.41 10.63 -16.28
N ILE A 5 19.64 10.55 -15.19
CA ILE A 5 19.10 11.74 -14.54
C ILE A 5 20.24 12.64 -14.02
N LEU A 6 21.34 12.05 -13.59
CA LEU A 6 22.52 12.78 -13.14
C LEU A 6 23.16 13.59 -14.28
N ASP A 7 23.29 12.97 -15.47
CA ASP A 7 23.82 13.65 -16.65
C ASP A 7 22.92 14.82 -17.07
N ARG A 8 21.60 14.56 -17.11
CA ARG A 8 20.61 15.58 -17.53
C ARG A 8 20.55 16.77 -16.59
N TRP A 9 20.73 16.54 -15.29
CA TRP A 9 20.67 17.59 -14.28
C TRP A 9 22.05 18.11 -13.88
N GLN A 10 23.13 17.59 -14.50
CA GLN A 10 24.51 17.98 -14.23
C GLN A 10 24.86 17.85 -12.74
N LEU A 11 24.42 16.75 -12.11
CA LEU A 11 24.66 16.46 -10.71
C LEU A 11 25.65 15.29 -10.56
N SER A 12 26.50 15.35 -9.55
CA SER A 12 27.21 14.18 -9.07
C SER A 12 26.29 13.30 -8.19
N PRO A 13 26.59 12.00 -8.02
CA PRO A 13 25.90 11.15 -7.05
C PRO A 13 25.94 11.73 -5.63
N GLN A 14 27.04 12.37 -5.26
CA GLN A 14 27.21 13.01 -3.96
C GLN A 14 26.23 14.16 -3.75
N GLN A 15 26.12 15.05 -4.74
CA GLN A 15 25.17 16.17 -4.68
C GLN A 15 23.72 15.70 -4.60
N LEU A 16 23.34 14.67 -5.37
CA LEU A 16 22.00 14.10 -5.28
C LEU A 16 21.73 13.50 -3.90
N THR A 17 22.71 12.79 -3.31
CA THR A 17 22.63 12.24 -1.96
C THR A 17 22.40 13.34 -0.93
N GLU A 18 23.16 14.42 -0.99
CA GLU A 18 23.04 15.58 -0.09
C GLU A 18 21.65 16.24 -0.21
N ILE A 19 21.16 16.42 -1.44
CA ILE A 19 19.81 16.95 -1.68
C ILE A 19 18.75 16.07 -1.02
N ILE A 20 18.83 14.76 -1.17
CA ILE A 20 17.86 13.82 -0.59
C ILE A 20 17.96 13.82 0.94
N ASP A 21 19.14 13.83 1.50
CA ASP A 21 19.33 13.77 2.95
C ASP A 21 18.91 15.04 3.65
N GLN A 22 19.11 16.20 3.03
CA GLN A 22 18.68 17.49 3.55
C GLN A 22 17.16 17.72 3.44
N ASN A 23 16.43 16.90 2.65
CA ASN A 23 15.01 17.07 2.39
C ASN A 23 14.20 15.84 2.81
N PRO A 24 13.79 15.72 4.10
CA PRO A 24 13.07 14.55 4.61
C PRO A 24 11.80 14.20 3.86
N SER A 25 11.05 15.20 3.36
CA SER A 25 9.85 14.96 2.57
C SER A 25 10.18 14.31 1.22
N LEU A 26 11.22 14.80 0.53
CA LEU A 26 11.71 14.22 -0.72
C LEU A 26 12.18 12.78 -0.50
N ARG A 27 12.97 12.57 0.55
CA ARG A 27 13.44 11.24 0.93
C ARG A 27 12.29 10.27 1.18
N GLY A 28 11.26 10.69 1.92
CA GLY A 28 10.06 9.89 2.16
C GLY A 28 9.33 9.52 0.87
N MET A 29 9.19 10.47 -0.05
CA MET A 29 8.57 10.26 -1.37
C MET A 29 9.38 9.26 -2.19
N LEU A 30 10.70 9.43 -2.29
CA LEU A 30 11.59 8.52 -3.02
C LEU A 30 11.56 7.10 -2.46
N VAL A 31 11.59 6.94 -1.14
CA VAL A 31 11.46 5.61 -0.50
C VAL A 31 10.13 4.96 -0.85
N GLY A 32 9.05 5.72 -1.01
CA GLY A 32 7.76 5.22 -1.50
C GLY A 32 7.88 4.61 -2.90
N TYR A 33 8.39 5.37 -3.86
CA TYR A 33 8.59 4.88 -5.24
C TYR A 33 9.60 3.71 -5.32
N VAL A 34 10.66 3.75 -4.52
CA VAL A 34 11.59 2.61 -4.43
C VAL A 34 10.89 1.37 -3.87
N ALA A 35 10.00 1.53 -2.89
CA ALA A 35 9.22 0.41 -2.34
C ALA A 35 8.29 -0.21 -3.39
N GLU A 36 7.61 0.60 -4.23
CA GLU A 36 6.80 0.10 -5.36
C GLU A 36 7.65 -0.70 -6.36
N MET A 37 8.85 -0.22 -6.69
CA MET A 37 9.78 -0.95 -7.55
C MET A 37 10.24 -2.25 -6.89
N LYS A 38 10.63 -2.22 -5.62
CA LYS A 38 11.17 -3.38 -4.88
C LYS A 38 10.12 -4.47 -4.64
N VAL A 39 8.89 -4.13 -4.30
CA VAL A 39 7.84 -5.15 -4.14
C VAL A 39 7.55 -5.84 -5.47
N ARG A 40 7.57 -5.10 -6.58
CA ARG A 40 7.41 -5.67 -7.91
C ARG A 40 8.56 -6.61 -8.27
N GLU A 41 9.81 -6.20 -8.03
CA GLU A 41 11.00 -7.04 -8.28
C GLU A 41 10.97 -8.33 -7.45
N ILE A 42 10.71 -8.23 -6.16
CA ILE A 42 10.83 -9.35 -5.21
C ILE A 42 9.65 -10.32 -5.33
N TRP A 43 8.43 -9.81 -5.48
CA TRP A 43 7.21 -10.61 -5.37
C TRP A 43 6.47 -10.80 -6.69
N PHE A 44 6.48 -9.80 -7.57
CA PHE A 44 5.62 -9.79 -8.75
C PHE A 44 6.37 -9.96 -10.08
N SER A 45 7.70 -10.12 -10.05
CA SER A 45 8.52 -10.51 -11.21
C SER A 45 8.88 -12.00 -11.16
N THR A 46 7.91 -12.85 -10.85
CA THR A 46 8.07 -14.31 -10.72
C THR A 46 7.17 -15.03 -11.73
N PRO A 47 7.47 -16.30 -12.10
CA PRO A 47 6.63 -17.08 -13.03
C PRO A 47 5.18 -17.30 -12.54
N ARG A 48 4.89 -17.06 -11.26
CA ARG A 48 3.54 -17.15 -10.69
C ARG A 48 2.64 -15.96 -11.08
N VAL A 49 3.23 -14.88 -11.56
CA VAL A 49 2.55 -13.61 -11.88
C VAL A 49 2.60 -13.42 -13.39
N GLU A 50 1.45 -13.23 -14.00
CA GLU A 50 1.32 -13.05 -15.46
C GLU A 50 1.74 -11.64 -15.88
N SER A 51 1.39 -10.63 -15.07
CA SER A 51 1.81 -9.25 -15.28
C SER A 51 1.79 -8.44 -13.99
N ALA A 52 2.67 -7.45 -13.90
CA ALA A 52 2.66 -6.45 -12.83
C ALA A 52 2.99 -5.09 -13.45
N ARG A 53 2.01 -4.19 -13.46
CA ARG A 53 2.16 -2.85 -14.02
C ARG A 53 1.86 -1.77 -12.99
N LYS A 54 2.53 -0.64 -13.13
CA LYS A 54 2.17 0.59 -12.43
C LYS A 54 1.08 1.31 -13.24
N PRO A 55 -0.06 1.67 -12.62
CA PRO A 55 -1.01 2.60 -13.24
C PRO A 55 -0.36 3.93 -13.57
N ASP A 56 -0.95 4.69 -14.48
CA ASP A 56 -0.53 6.07 -14.74
C ASP A 56 -0.89 6.94 -13.51
N ASP A 57 0.10 7.58 -12.92
CA ASP A 57 -0.07 8.46 -11.75
C ASP A 57 -1.06 9.62 -12.02
N HIS A 58 -1.30 9.95 -13.29
CA HIS A 58 -2.28 10.96 -13.72
C HIS A 58 -3.69 10.38 -13.89
N ASP A 59 -3.86 9.07 -14.04
CA ASP A 59 -5.19 8.44 -14.12
C ASP A 59 -5.74 8.11 -12.72
N ARG A 60 -6.42 9.08 -12.13
CA ARG A 60 -7.06 8.92 -10.82
C ARG A 60 -8.22 7.92 -10.78
N LYS A 61 -8.64 7.35 -11.92
CA LYS A 61 -9.70 6.33 -11.99
C LYS A 61 -9.17 4.96 -11.60
N GLU A 62 -7.95 4.66 -11.96
CA GLU A 62 -7.28 3.42 -11.58
C GLU A 62 -6.76 3.54 -10.14
N LYS A 63 -7.08 2.56 -9.29
CA LYS A 63 -6.75 2.57 -7.86
C LYS A 63 -5.63 1.58 -7.57
N GLY A 64 -4.84 1.89 -6.52
CA GLY A 64 -3.66 1.14 -6.13
C GLY A 64 -2.40 1.61 -6.86
N ASP A 65 -1.25 1.35 -6.27
CA ASP A 65 0.06 1.72 -6.80
C ASP A 65 0.55 0.71 -7.86
N LEU A 66 0.06 -0.54 -7.79
CA LEU A 66 0.34 -1.60 -8.76
C LEU A 66 -0.94 -2.38 -9.08
N VAL A 67 -1.03 -2.87 -10.32
CA VAL A 67 -2.01 -3.87 -10.75
C VAL A 67 -1.25 -5.15 -11.14
N VAL A 68 -1.55 -6.23 -10.42
CA VAL A 68 -0.92 -7.54 -10.57
C VAL A 68 -1.94 -8.52 -11.12
N THR A 69 -1.62 -9.23 -12.21
CA THR A 69 -2.45 -10.31 -12.73
C THR A 69 -1.93 -11.65 -12.22
N TYR A 70 -2.77 -12.37 -11.51
CA TYR A 70 -2.48 -13.68 -10.94
C TYR A 70 -3.65 -14.63 -11.17
N ARG A 71 -3.39 -15.81 -11.77
CA ARG A 71 -4.43 -16.78 -12.17
C ARG A 71 -5.55 -16.15 -13.01
N GLY A 72 -5.19 -15.32 -13.97
CA GLY A 72 -6.12 -14.63 -14.87
C GLY A 72 -6.91 -13.49 -14.24
N ALA A 73 -6.74 -13.20 -12.94
CA ALA A 73 -7.48 -12.15 -12.24
C ALA A 73 -6.58 -10.97 -11.86
N PRO A 74 -7.07 -9.71 -11.99
CA PRO A 74 -6.35 -8.53 -11.56
C PRO A 74 -6.50 -8.30 -10.05
N PHE A 75 -5.39 -7.90 -9.41
CA PHE A 75 -5.32 -7.46 -8.02
C PHE A 75 -4.70 -6.07 -7.94
N ARG A 76 -5.37 -5.17 -7.23
CA ARG A 76 -4.88 -3.82 -6.95
C ARG A 76 -4.08 -3.86 -5.66
N ILE A 77 -2.82 -3.46 -5.74
CA ILE A 77 -1.90 -3.43 -4.60
C ILE A 77 -1.65 -1.98 -4.21
N GLU A 78 -1.87 -1.66 -2.97
CA GLU A 78 -1.48 -0.38 -2.36
C GLU A 78 -0.16 -0.56 -1.63
N VAL A 79 0.85 0.26 -1.90
CA VAL A 79 2.18 0.15 -1.30
C VAL A 79 2.34 1.25 -0.24
N LYS A 80 2.71 0.87 0.97
CA LYS A 80 2.93 1.80 2.07
C LYS A 80 4.26 1.52 2.76
N SER A 81 4.86 2.56 3.34
CA SER A 81 6.09 2.44 4.12
C SER A 81 5.82 2.73 5.60
N ILE A 82 6.54 2.03 6.47
CA ILE A 82 6.51 2.29 7.92
C ILE A 82 7.01 3.71 8.19
N GLN A 83 6.32 4.40 9.07
CA GLN A 83 6.77 5.68 9.62
C GLN A 83 7.92 5.45 10.61
N THR A 84 9.12 5.92 10.29
CA THR A 84 10.34 5.74 11.09
C THR A 84 10.20 6.20 12.53
N ASN A 85 9.55 7.33 12.75
CA ASN A 85 9.31 7.90 14.08
C ASN A 85 8.31 7.09 14.93
N SER A 86 7.59 6.14 14.33
CA SER A 86 6.62 5.27 15.01
C SER A 86 7.24 3.96 15.53
N ILE A 87 8.47 3.64 15.13
CA ILE A 87 9.13 2.38 15.48
C ILE A 87 9.45 2.37 16.99
N ARG A 88 9.02 1.29 17.66
CA ARG A 88 9.36 0.97 19.05
C ARG A 88 9.89 -0.46 19.10
N ARG A 89 11.09 -0.63 19.64
CA ARG A 89 11.76 -1.94 19.79
C ARG A 89 11.67 -2.42 21.22
N SER A 90 11.55 -3.75 21.41
CA SER A 90 11.60 -4.45 22.68
C SER A 90 12.43 -5.72 22.53
N GLU A 91 12.67 -6.42 23.63
CA GLU A 91 13.37 -7.72 23.61
C GLU A 91 12.62 -8.78 22.79
N SER A 92 11.28 -8.73 22.79
CA SER A 92 10.43 -9.69 22.08
C SER A 92 10.13 -9.31 20.63
N GLY A 93 10.59 -8.13 20.15
CA GLY A 93 10.32 -7.70 18.78
C GLY A 93 10.19 -6.20 18.62
N ALA A 94 9.34 -5.79 17.70
CA ALA A 94 9.12 -4.38 17.45
C ALA A 94 7.65 -4.10 17.08
N THR A 95 7.23 -2.86 17.33
CA THR A 95 5.96 -2.31 16.83
C THR A 95 6.25 -1.08 15.98
N ALA A 96 5.45 -0.85 14.98
CA ALA A 96 5.50 0.33 14.13
C ALA A 96 4.10 0.69 13.62
N ARG A 97 4.01 1.78 12.87
CA ARG A 97 2.78 2.18 12.18
C ARG A 97 3.10 2.64 10.77
N PHE A 98 2.15 2.46 9.88
CA PHE A 98 2.19 3.06 8.55
C PHE A 98 0.94 3.90 8.31
N GLN A 99 1.09 4.90 7.46
CA GLN A 99 0.00 5.77 7.07
C GLN A 99 -0.77 5.13 5.91
N CYS A 100 -2.05 4.83 6.13
CA CYS A 100 -2.95 4.18 5.18
C CYS A 100 -4.03 5.15 4.72
N ASP A 101 -3.61 6.23 4.05
CA ASP A 101 -4.49 7.24 3.47
C ASP A 101 -3.97 7.73 2.12
N ALA A 102 -4.78 8.53 1.44
CA ALA A 102 -4.42 9.19 0.19
C ALA A 102 -3.56 10.43 0.47
N SER A 103 -2.72 10.82 -0.49
CA SER A 103 -1.88 12.03 -0.41
C SER A 103 -2.71 13.29 -0.17
N ASP A 104 -3.87 13.37 -0.85
CA ASP A 104 -4.72 14.54 -0.85
C ASP A 104 -6.14 14.21 -0.35
N ARG A 105 -6.80 15.23 0.18
CA ARG A 105 -8.25 15.16 0.45
C ARG A 105 -9.02 15.01 -0.86
N ARG A 106 -9.99 14.11 -0.85
CA ARG A 106 -10.85 13.83 -2.00
C ARG A 106 -12.28 13.57 -1.55
N ILE A 107 -13.22 13.90 -2.43
CA ILE A 107 -14.62 13.56 -2.20
C ILE A 107 -14.84 12.11 -2.65
N ILE A 108 -15.22 11.25 -1.71
CA ILE A 108 -15.56 9.86 -1.99
C ILE A 108 -17.07 9.63 -1.83
N GLY A 109 -17.64 8.85 -2.74
CA GLY A 109 -18.99 8.33 -2.64
C GLY A 109 -19.02 7.07 -1.76
N LEU A 110 -20.02 7.02 -0.88
CA LEU A 110 -20.30 5.87 -0.02
C LEU A 110 -21.69 5.30 -0.36
N PRO A 111 -21.97 4.03 -0.01
CA PRO A 111 -23.31 3.46 -0.16
C PRO A 111 -24.39 4.35 0.45
N GLY A 112 -25.56 4.41 -0.22
CA GLY A 112 -26.64 5.32 0.16
C GLY A 112 -26.47 6.76 -0.35
N GLY A 113 -25.57 7.00 -1.33
CA GLY A 113 -25.39 8.30 -1.99
C GLY A 113 -24.65 9.35 -1.16
N ARG A 114 -24.16 9.01 0.05
CA ARG A 114 -23.41 9.94 0.92
C ARG A 114 -22.05 10.25 0.32
N LYS A 115 -21.66 11.53 0.34
CA LYS A 115 -20.32 12.00 -0.04
C LYS A 115 -19.56 12.46 1.19
N VAL A 116 -18.26 12.14 1.27
CA VAL A 116 -17.39 12.53 2.37
C VAL A 116 -16.08 13.06 1.80
N ASN A 117 -15.63 14.22 2.30
CA ASN A 117 -14.31 14.78 1.97
C ASN A 117 -13.29 14.25 2.99
N THR A 118 -12.35 13.40 2.55
CA THR A 118 -11.43 12.67 3.42
C THR A 118 -10.13 12.30 2.71
N THR A 119 -9.07 12.05 3.48
CA THR A 119 -7.87 11.36 3.03
C THR A 119 -7.97 9.83 3.23
N CYS A 120 -8.91 9.35 4.07
CA CYS A 120 -9.04 7.92 4.32
C CYS A 120 -9.30 7.13 3.03
N LEU A 121 -8.63 6.00 2.90
CA LEU A 121 -8.93 5.01 1.87
C LEU A 121 -10.20 4.26 2.24
N LYS A 122 -10.92 3.77 1.23
CA LYS A 122 -12.16 2.99 1.44
C LYS A 122 -11.86 1.51 1.64
N VAL A 123 -12.77 0.86 2.33
CA VAL A 123 -12.89 -0.60 2.23
C VAL A 123 -13.13 -0.96 0.76
N ASP A 124 -12.44 -1.98 0.26
CA ASP A 124 -12.49 -2.50 -1.12
C ASP A 124 -11.96 -1.51 -2.19
N GLU A 125 -11.24 -0.45 -1.81
CA GLU A 125 -10.61 0.47 -2.78
C GLU A 125 -9.40 -0.17 -3.49
N PHE A 126 -8.68 -1.03 -2.79
CA PHE A 126 -7.62 -1.90 -3.30
C PHE A 126 -7.82 -3.31 -2.72
N ASP A 127 -7.10 -4.29 -3.21
CA ASP A 127 -7.27 -5.69 -2.78
C ASP A 127 -6.32 -6.04 -1.63
N VAL A 128 -5.04 -5.70 -1.77
CA VAL A 128 -3.98 -6.01 -0.80
C VAL A 128 -3.10 -4.79 -0.57
N VAL A 129 -2.75 -4.53 0.69
CA VAL A 129 -1.67 -3.60 1.03
C VAL A 129 -0.34 -4.36 1.11
N ALA A 130 0.72 -3.79 0.54
CA ALA A 130 2.10 -4.21 0.70
C ALA A 130 2.84 -3.17 1.56
N VAL A 131 3.19 -3.53 2.77
CA VAL A 131 3.87 -2.64 3.72
C VAL A 131 5.37 -2.88 3.67
N ASN A 132 6.12 -1.89 3.23
CA ASN A 132 7.58 -1.90 3.21
C ASN A 132 8.14 -1.83 4.64
N LEU A 133 8.92 -2.84 5.03
CA LEU A 133 9.53 -2.99 6.34
C LEU A 133 11.00 -2.50 6.41
N PHE A 134 11.52 -1.87 5.35
CA PHE A 134 12.94 -1.49 5.26
C PHE A 134 13.40 -0.67 6.47
N SER A 135 12.64 0.34 6.89
CA SER A 135 12.98 1.17 8.05
C SER A 135 13.05 0.41 9.37
N LEU A 136 12.41 -0.74 9.46
CA LEU A 136 12.41 -1.61 10.65
C LEU A 136 13.54 -2.64 10.61
N LEU A 137 13.77 -3.26 9.44
CA LEU A 137 14.62 -4.44 9.29
C LEU A 137 15.96 -4.14 8.60
N ASN A 138 16.12 -2.93 8.04
CA ASN A 138 17.27 -2.53 7.22
C ASN A 138 17.51 -3.46 6.00
N ARG A 139 16.44 -4.07 5.49
CA ARG A 139 16.41 -4.88 4.28
C ARG A 139 15.03 -4.82 3.64
N TRP A 140 14.98 -5.02 2.32
CA TRP A 140 13.73 -4.97 1.58
C TRP A 140 12.89 -6.23 1.85
N GLU A 141 12.02 -6.10 2.83
CA GLU A 141 10.97 -7.07 3.14
C GLU A 141 9.61 -6.37 3.17
N PHE A 142 8.56 -7.14 2.90
CA PHE A 142 7.21 -6.65 2.85
C PHE A 142 6.28 -7.50 3.69
N ALA A 143 5.30 -6.86 4.28
CA ALA A 143 4.17 -7.51 4.91
C ALA A 143 2.91 -7.21 4.11
N PHE A 144 2.04 -8.20 3.97
CA PHE A 144 0.83 -8.12 3.15
C PHE A 144 -0.42 -8.36 3.99
N ALA A 145 -1.49 -7.60 3.71
CA ALA A 145 -2.80 -7.82 4.32
C ALA A 145 -3.90 -7.47 3.32
N ARG A 146 -5.05 -8.15 3.39
CA ARG A 146 -6.21 -7.78 2.59
C ARG A 146 -6.78 -6.45 3.08
N ASN A 147 -7.26 -5.61 2.16
CA ASN A 147 -7.90 -4.34 2.50
C ASN A 147 -9.00 -4.52 3.56
N ARG A 148 -9.86 -5.53 3.37
CA ARG A 148 -10.99 -5.81 4.26
C ARG A 148 -10.62 -6.17 5.69
N ASP A 149 -9.39 -6.62 5.93
CA ASP A 149 -8.91 -7.05 7.25
C ASP A 149 -8.20 -5.91 8.00
N LEU A 150 -7.95 -4.77 7.33
CA LEU A 150 -7.36 -3.60 7.96
C LEU A 150 -8.35 -2.91 8.93
N PRO A 151 -7.84 -2.26 9.97
CA PRO A 151 -8.68 -1.57 10.94
C PRO A 151 -9.48 -0.43 10.29
N ARG A 152 -10.68 -0.21 10.81
CA ARG A 152 -11.59 0.85 10.37
C ARG A 152 -11.28 2.18 11.06
N SER A 153 -11.65 3.27 10.40
CA SER A 153 -11.51 4.61 10.94
C SER A 153 -12.21 4.76 12.29
N THR A 154 -11.49 5.32 13.26
CA THR A 154 -12.03 5.65 14.58
C THR A 154 -12.34 7.15 14.74
N TYR A 155 -12.22 7.93 13.67
CA TYR A 155 -12.37 9.39 13.70
C TYR A 155 -13.79 9.79 14.11
N LYS A 156 -13.92 10.38 15.28
CA LYS A 156 -15.22 10.64 15.95
C LYS A 156 -16.14 11.59 15.19
N GLN A 157 -15.60 12.48 14.33
CA GLN A 157 -16.44 13.36 13.51
C GLN A 157 -17.17 12.65 12.37
N TYR A 158 -16.77 11.41 12.04
CA TYR A 158 -17.51 10.59 11.08
C TYR A 158 -18.59 9.78 11.80
N PRO A 159 -19.85 9.77 11.29
CA PRO A 159 -20.87 8.85 11.77
C PRO A 159 -20.40 7.39 11.73
N ALA A 160 -20.94 6.52 12.59
CA ALA A 160 -20.55 5.12 12.68
C ALA A 160 -20.69 4.38 11.32
N SER A 161 -21.73 4.68 10.55
CA SER A 161 -21.96 4.13 9.23
C SER A 161 -20.87 4.50 8.22
N VAL A 162 -20.30 5.69 8.33
CA VAL A 162 -19.17 6.16 7.50
C VAL A 162 -17.87 5.51 7.95
N ARG A 163 -17.60 5.47 9.27
CA ARG A 163 -16.38 4.85 9.81
C ARG A 163 -16.21 3.39 9.39
N LYS A 164 -17.29 2.62 9.34
CA LYS A 164 -17.27 1.22 8.89
C LYS A 164 -16.79 1.03 7.45
N GLN A 165 -16.89 2.07 6.63
CA GLN A 165 -16.55 2.04 5.20
C GLN A 165 -15.18 2.66 4.90
N LEU A 166 -14.52 3.23 5.91
CA LEU A 166 -13.23 3.88 5.80
C LEU A 166 -12.16 3.11 6.58
N LEU A 167 -10.97 3.00 6.02
CA LEU A 167 -9.82 2.46 6.72
C LEU A 167 -9.29 3.48 7.74
N ALA A 168 -8.62 2.99 8.78
CA ALA A 168 -7.85 3.84 9.69
C ALA A 168 -6.69 4.48 8.95
N SER A 169 -6.46 5.78 9.13
CA SER A 169 -5.32 6.48 8.52
C SER A 169 -3.99 6.01 9.07
N LEU A 170 -3.97 5.46 10.27
CA LEU A 170 -2.76 4.98 10.93
C LEU A 170 -2.97 3.54 11.38
N VAL A 171 -2.23 2.62 10.75
CA VAL A 171 -2.38 1.18 10.95
C VAL A 171 -1.16 0.64 11.69
N PRO A 172 -1.34 -0.06 12.83
CA PRO A 172 -0.24 -0.69 13.56
C PRO A 172 0.23 -1.97 12.85
N ILE A 173 1.51 -2.25 12.97
CA ILE A 173 2.15 -3.48 12.53
C ILE A 173 3.21 -3.91 13.56
N THR A 174 3.42 -5.22 13.71
CA THR A 174 4.39 -5.80 14.64
C THR A 174 5.44 -6.60 13.90
N TRP A 175 6.58 -6.79 14.53
CA TRP A 175 7.58 -7.75 14.11
C TRP A 175 8.01 -8.59 15.32
N PRO A 176 7.93 -9.92 15.28
CA PRO A 176 7.38 -10.75 14.21
C PRO A 176 5.96 -10.36 13.80
N LEU A 177 5.61 -10.68 12.53
CA LEU A 177 4.31 -10.34 11.98
C LEU A 177 3.18 -11.05 12.74
N ALA A 178 2.14 -10.31 13.06
CA ALA A 178 0.88 -10.84 13.59
C ALA A 178 -0.26 -10.57 12.59
N ALA A 179 -1.34 -11.34 12.71
CA ALA A 179 -2.54 -11.13 11.92
C ALA A 179 -3.00 -9.65 12.00
N PRO A 180 -3.49 -9.09 10.88
CA PRO A 180 -3.80 -9.75 9.61
C PRO A 180 -2.62 -9.84 8.62
N PHE A 181 -1.41 -9.46 9.02
CA PHE A 181 -0.25 -9.37 8.13
C PHE A 181 0.41 -10.73 7.92
N ARG A 182 0.80 -10.98 6.66
CA ARG A 182 1.55 -12.17 6.21
C ARG A 182 2.84 -11.76 5.50
N ALA A 183 3.82 -12.65 5.47
CA ALA A 183 5.10 -12.41 4.82
C ALA A 183 5.07 -12.60 3.29
N GLU A 184 3.95 -13.11 2.72
CA GLU A 184 3.79 -13.36 1.31
C GLU A 184 2.37 -13.01 0.82
N PRO A 185 2.18 -12.59 -0.46
CA PRO A 185 0.89 -12.12 -0.96
C PRO A 185 -0.02 -13.23 -1.52
N PHE A 186 0.53 -14.37 -1.94
CA PHE A 186 -0.18 -15.31 -2.80
C PHE A 186 -1.31 -16.05 -2.10
N SER A 187 -1.14 -16.40 -0.81
CA SER A 187 -2.22 -16.97 -0.01
C SER A 187 -3.39 -16.00 0.15
N LEU A 188 -3.11 -14.69 0.22
CA LEU A 188 -4.15 -13.67 0.25
C LEU A 188 -4.89 -13.56 -1.09
N PHE A 189 -4.15 -13.69 -2.22
CA PHE A 189 -4.76 -13.70 -3.54
C PHE A 189 -5.68 -14.90 -3.73
N ASP A 190 -5.23 -16.08 -3.30
CA ASP A 190 -6.04 -17.31 -3.37
C ASP A 190 -7.34 -17.14 -2.56
N GLU A 191 -7.27 -16.66 -1.33
CA GLU A 191 -8.46 -16.36 -0.50
C GLU A 191 -9.41 -15.33 -1.17
N ILE A 192 -8.85 -14.29 -1.79
CA ILE A 192 -9.67 -13.28 -2.50
C ILE A 192 -10.37 -13.89 -3.72
N LEU A 193 -9.70 -14.80 -4.45
CA LEU A 193 -10.31 -15.52 -5.59
C LEU A 193 -11.45 -16.42 -5.12
N GLU A 194 -11.27 -17.14 -4.02
CA GLU A 194 -12.31 -17.96 -3.42
C GLU A 194 -13.51 -17.10 -3.01
N ASP A 195 -13.30 -15.99 -2.32
CA ASP A 195 -14.34 -15.05 -1.93
C ASP A 195 -15.11 -14.50 -3.15
N ARG A 196 -14.40 -14.16 -4.24
CA ARG A 196 -15.00 -13.66 -5.48
C ARG A 196 -15.86 -14.73 -6.17
N SER A 197 -15.43 -15.99 -6.14
CA SER A 197 -16.16 -17.12 -6.74
C SER A 197 -17.44 -17.44 -5.95
N HIS A 198 -17.42 -17.37 -4.63
CA HIS A 198 -18.59 -17.60 -3.79
C HIS A 198 -19.58 -16.42 -3.77
N GLY A 199 -19.08 -15.19 -3.93
CA GLY A 199 -19.92 -13.97 -3.99
C GLY A 199 -20.64 -13.77 -5.33
N GLY A 200 -20.18 -14.38 -6.41
CA GLY A 200 -20.78 -14.30 -7.76
C GLY A 200 -22.01 -15.20 -7.97
N GLY A 201 -22.30 -16.10 -7.03
CA GLY A 201 -23.39 -17.09 -7.17
C GLY A 201 -24.77 -16.64 -6.73
N SER A 202 -24.96 -15.42 -6.19
CA SER A 202 -26.26 -14.99 -5.63
C SER A 202 -27.02 -13.94 -6.44
N ALA A 203 -26.67 -13.74 -7.71
CA ALA A 203 -27.31 -12.73 -8.58
C ALA A 203 -28.01 -13.34 -9.82
N THR A 204 -28.61 -14.55 -9.69
CA THR A 204 -29.53 -15.09 -10.70
C THR A 204 -30.64 -15.89 -10.00
N SER A 205 -31.64 -15.20 -9.58
CA SER A 205 -33.00 -15.75 -9.37
C SER A 205 -34.02 -14.63 -9.50
#